data_ba1b0fc96e0df8c30fba41a1cc0dec68
#
_entry.id   ba1b0fc96e0df8c30fba41a1cc0dec68
#
_cell.length_a   1.000
_cell.length_b   1.000
_cell.length_c   1.000
_cell.angle_alpha   90.00
_cell.angle_beta   90.00
_cell.angle_gamma   90.00
#
_symmetry.space_group_name_H-M   'P 1'
#
loop_
_entity.id
_entity.type
_entity.pdbx_description
1 polymer ?
#
loop_
_entity_poly.entity_id
_entity_poly.type
_entity_poly.pdbx_seq_one_letter_code
_entity_poly.pdbx_strand_id
1 'polypeptide(L)'
;MKYDVIVVGGGPAGLASALEAWKQGAKHILILERDQELGGILNQCIHNGFGLHHFKEELTGPEYAGKFIEMLKDTNVEVLLDTMVLDIDEENHCIHAMNKKQGYMQLEGKAIVLNMGCRERTRGAIAIPGDRPAGVFTAGAAQRYVNIEGYMVGKRVLILGSGDIGLLVARRMSLEGAKVVGCVELCPYSNGLNRNIVQCLNDYDIPLYLSHTITDIQGDKRGTPTNIRRVCENSLRNLGVETLGIFY
;
A
#
# COMPACT_ATOMS: atom_id res chain seq x y z
N MET A 1 25.38 -5.81 -17.78
CA MET A 1 26.14 -4.95 -16.84
C MET A 1 26.26 -5.69 -15.53
N LYS A 2 27.40 -5.58 -14.88
CA LYS A 2 27.64 -6.28 -13.61
C LYS A 2 27.61 -5.27 -12.46
N TYR A 3 26.72 -5.51 -11.51
CA TYR A 3 26.58 -4.71 -10.29
C TYR A 3 27.16 -5.44 -9.08
N ASP A 4 27.59 -4.71 -8.07
CA ASP A 4 27.94 -5.32 -6.78
C ASP A 4 26.67 -5.72 -6.04
N VAL A 5 25.65 -4.83 -6.07
CA VAL A 5 24.34 -5.08 -5.44
C VAL A 5 23.23 -4.58 -6.34
N ILE A 6 22.22 -5.41 -6.57
CA ILE A 6 20.95 -4.99 -7.19
C ILE A 6 19.85 -5.07 -6.13
N VAL A 7 19.16 -3.95 -5.93
CA VAL A 7 18.06 -3.81 -4.98
C VAL A 7 16.76 -3.78 -5.76
N VAL A 8 15.89 -4.74 -5.53
CA VAL A 8 14.56 -4.83 -6.15
C VAL A 8 13.52 -4.18 -5.26
N GLY A 9 13.02 -3.02 -5.68
CA GLY A 9 12.08 -2.19 -4.97
C GLY A 9 12.74 -0.97 -4.30
N GLY A 10 12.26 0.22 -4.64
CA GLY A 10 12.73 1.53 -4.16
C GLY A 10 11.93 2.07 -2.97
N GLY A 11 11.24 1.21 -2.23
CA GLY A 11 10.56 1.56 -0.99
C GLY A 11 11.54 1.74 0.20
N PRO A 12 11.04 1.91 1.44
CA PRO A 12 11.89 2.22 2.60
C PRO A 12 13.01 1.22 2.83
N ALA A 13 12.73 -0.06 2.68
CA ALA A 13 13.74 -1.10 2.85
C ALA A 13 14.80 -1.06 1.74
N GLY A 14 14.39 -0.80 0.49
CA GLY A 14 15.31 -0.68 -0.65
C GLY A 14 16.22 0.52 -0.54
N LEU A 15 15.69 1.67 -0.18
CA LEU A 15 16.44 2.89 0.06
C LEU A 15 17.52 2.69 1.15
N ALA A 16 17.11 2.10 2.28
CA ALA A 16 18.01 1.81 3.38
C ALA A 16 19.08 0.77 2.99
N SER A 17 18.71 -0.29 2.26
CA SER A 17 19.63 -1.32 1.79
C SER A 17 20.69 -0.76 0.84
N ALA A 18 20.28 0.07 -0.12
CA ALA A 18 21.19 0.68 -1.08
C ALA A 18 22.18 1.64 -0.40
N LEU A 19 21.68 2.49 0.51
CA LEU A 19 22.54 3.40 1.29
C LEU A 19 23.54 2.64 2.16
N GLU A 20 23.10 1.57 2.82
CA GLU A 20 24.00 0.79 3.66
C GLU A 20 25.05 0.04 2.81
N ALA A 21 24.64 -0.55 1.69
CA ALA A 21 25.58 -1.18 0.76
C ALA A 21 26.67 -0.19 0.27
N TRP A 22 26.26 1.05 -0.04
CA TRP A 22 27.21 2.11 -0.41
C TRP A 22 28.18 2.46 0.73
N LYS A 23 27.68 2.64 1.96
CA LYS A 23 28.50 2.91 3.15
C LYS A 23 29.50 1.80 3.43
N GLN A 24 29.15 0.54 3.14
CA GLN A 24 30.03 -0.63 3.29
C GLN A 24 31.00 -0.81 2.12
N GLY A 25 31.01 0.13 1.16
CA GLY A 25 32.01 0.21 0.09
C GLY A 25 31.64 -0.47 -1.22
N ALA A 26 30.41 -0.90 -1.42
CA ALA A 26 29.93 -1.35 -2.72
C ALA A 26 29.97 -0.17 -3.71
N LYS A 27 30.50 -0.41 -4.93
CA LYS A 27 30.78 0.65 -5.91
C LYS A 27 29.71 0.76 -6.99
N HIS A 28 29.12 -0.35 -7.37
CA HIS A 28 28.12 -0.42 -8.43
C HIS A 28 26.82 -0.97 -7.84
N ILE A 29 25.95 -0.07 -7.43
CA ILE A 29 24.66 -0.40 -6.80
C ILE A 29 23.53 0.09 -7.70
N LEU A 30 22.54 -0.76 -7.93
CA LEU A 30 21.38 -0.45 -8.73
C LEU A 30 20.10 -0.66 -7.92
N ILE A 31 19.20 0.33 -7.93
CA ILE A 31 17.81 0.17 -7.48
C ILE A 31 16.90 0.03 -8.70
N LEU A 32 16.08 -1.01 -8.71
CA LEU A 32 15.02 -1.22 -9.70
C LEU A 32 13.67 -0.90 -9.04
N GLU A 33 12.98 0.12 -9.54
CA GLU A 33 11.67 0.52 -9.03
C GLU A 33 10.63 0.51 -10.17
N ARG A 34 9.50 -0.14 -9.95
CA ARG A 34 8.42 -0.24 -10.93
C ARG A 34 7.58 1.02 -11.06
N ASP A 35 7.49 1.81 -9.99
CA ASP A 35 6.77 3.09 -9.99
C ASP A 35 7.64 4.20 -10.61
N GLN A 36 7.01 5.35 -10.84
CA GLN A 36 7.64 6.53 -11.44
C GLN A 36 8.52 7.29 -10.46
N GLU A 37 8.48 6.93 -9.19
CA GLU A 37 9.23 7.58 -8.11
C GLU A 37 9.65 6.58 -7.03
N LEU A 38 10.69 6.92 -6.29
CA LEU A 38 11.13 6.20 -5.10
C LEU A 38 10.21 6.50 -3.91
N GLY A 39 10.28 5.66 -2.87
CA GLY A 39 9.51 5.81 -1.63
C GLY A 39 8.49 4.70 -1.41
N GLY A 40 8.01 4.07 -2.47
CA GLY A 40 7.08 2.95 -2.40
C GLY A 40 5.81 3.28 -1.60
N ILE A 41 5.42 2.39 -0.68
CA ILE A 41 4.20 2.55 0.13
C ILE A 41 4.21 3.82 1.01
N LEU A 42 5.38 4.37 1.34
CA LEU A 42 5.48 5.58 2.15
C LEU A 42 4.83 6.78 1.46
N ASN A 43 4.87 6.87 0.15
CA ASN A 43 4.32 8.00 -0.60
C ASN A 43 2.81 8.18 -0.38
N GLN A 44 2.08 7.10 -0.12
CA GLN A 44 0.65 7.16 0.19
C GLN A 44 0.35 7.28 1.70
N CYS A 45 1.34 7.12 2.58
CA CYS A 45 1.20 7.21 4.03
C CYS A 45 1.35 8.65 4.52
N ILE A 46 0.40 9.52 4.21
CA ILE A 46 0.45 10.97 4.51
C ILE A 46 0.11 11.31 5.98
N HIS A 47 0.08 10.31 6.86
CA HIS A 47 -0.09 10.48 8.30
C HIS A 47 1.27 10.49 9.01
N ASN A 48 1.33 11.09 10.19
CA ASN A 48 2.50 11.09 11.07
C ASN A 48 2.76 9.71 11.68
N GLY A 49 3.97 9.52 12.21
CA GLY A 49 4.38 8.31 12.95
C GLY A 49 5.66 7.67 12.43
N PHE A 50 6.30 8.29 11.46
CA PHE A 50 7.60 7.85 10.92
C PHE A 50 8.75 8.69 11.50
N GLY A 51 9.97 8.17 11.44
CA GLY A 51 11.20 8.92 11.70
C GLY A 51 11.65 9.03 13.15
N LEU A 52 10.80 8.85 14.16
CA LEU A 52 11.13 9.05 15.56
C LEU A 52 12.36 8.26 16.03
N HIS A 53 12.49 7.00 15.62
CA HIS A 53 13.63 6.16 16.02
C HIS A 53 14.90 6.49 15.24
N HIS A 54 14.80 6.80 13.97
CA HIS A 54 15.94 6.98 13.06
C HIS A 54 16.40 8.44 13.00
N PHE A 55 15.48 9.36 12.72
CA PHE A 55 15.78 10.79 12.54
C PHE A 55 15.55 11.64 13.79
N LYS A 56 14.94 11.06 14.86
CA LYS A 56 14.52 11.79 16.08
C LYS A 56 13.51 12.90 15.79
N GLU A 57 12.79 12.79 14.70
CA GLU A 57 11.75 13.71 14.24
C GLU A 57 10.49 12.92 13.93
N GLU A 58 9.32 13.53 14.15
CA GLU A 58 8.05 12.97 13.74
C GLU A 58 7.74 13.41 12.31
N LEU A 59 7.69 12.46 11.39
CA LEU A 59 7.56 12.67 9.95
C LEU A 59 6.32 11.94 9.42
N THR A 60 5.80 12.44 8.30
CA THR A 60 4.90 11.67 7.43
C THR A 60 5.69 10.66 6.60
N GLY A 61 4.99 9.72 5.95
CA GLY A 61 5.63 8.74 5.07
C GLY A 61 6.45 9.38 3.94
N PRO A 62 5.88 10.34 3.16
CA PRO A 62 6.62 11.05 2.12
C PRO A 62 7.85 11.82 2.63
N GLU A 63 7.76 12.48 3.78
CA GLU A 63 8.90 13.18 4.39
C GLU A 63 10.00 12.19 4.79
N TYR A 64 9.62 11.05 5.37
CA TYR A 64 10.57 10.00 5.71
C TYR A 64 11.27 9.44 4.47
N ALA A 65 10.52 9.12 3.42
CA ALA A 65 11.09 8.68 2.14
C ALA A 65 11.99 9.75 1.52
N GLY A 66 11.55 11.01 1.55
CA GLY A 66 12.29 12.16 1.03
C GLY A 66 13.68 12.31 1.65
N LYS A 67 13.80 12.11 2.98
CA LYS A 67 15.11 12.14 3.64
C LYS A 67 16.06 11.07 3.14
N PHE A 68 15.59 9.85 2.93
CA PHE A 68 16.42 8.78 2.37
C PHE A 68 16.79 9.04 0.91
N ILE A 69 15.85 9.54 0.12
CA ILE A 69 16.09 9.91 -1.29
C ILE A 69 17.13 11.03 -1.37
N GLU A 70 17.09 12.01 -0.48
CA GLU A 70 18.08 13.08 -0.42
C GLU A 70 19.47 12.52 -0.10
N MET A 71 19.57 11.60 0.87
CA MET A 71 20.83 10.94 1.20
C MET A 71 21.41 10.13 0.03
N LEU A 72 20.58 9.62 -0.88
CA LEU A 72 21.06 8.92 -2.08
C LEU A 72 21.74 9.84 -3.09
N LYS A 73 21.40 11.13 -3.13
CA LYS A 73 22.02 12.09 -4.08
C LYS A 73 23.53 12.25 -3.87
N ASP A 74 24.00 12.03 -2.65
CA ASP A 74 25.42 12.09 -2.31
C ASP A 74 26.16 10.77 -2.59
N THR A 75 25.49 9.83 -3.28
CA THR A 75 26.02 8.52 -3.60
C THR A 75 26.13 8.31 -5.10
N ASN A 76 26.75 7.20 -5.49
CA ASN A 76 26.79 6.74 -6.89
C ASN A 76 25.77 5.60 -7.15
N VAL A 77 24.73 5.48 -6.33
CA VAL A 77 23.67 4.51 -6.53
C VAL A 77 22.87 4.87 -7.78
N GLU A 78 22.81 3.93 -8.71
CA GLU A 78 22.01 4.06 -9.93
C GLU A 78 20.54 3.68 -9.62
N VAL A 79 19.59 4.40 -10.23
CA VAL A 79 18.16 4.16 -10.07
C VAL A 79 17.49 4.02 -11.42
N LEU A 80 16.80 2.93 -11.64
CA LEU A 80 15.93 2.72 -12.80
C LEU A 80 14.47 2.68 -12.33
N LEU A 81 13.76 3.78 -12.59
CA LEU A 81 12.32 3.93 -12.37
C LEU A 81 11.53 3.33 -13.54
N ASP A 82 10.21 3.21 -13.40
CA ASP A 82 9.32 2.59 -14.40
C ASP A 82 9.82 1.20 -14.85
N THR A 83 10.57 0.50 -14.00
CA THR A 83 11.28 -0.73 -14.36
C THR A 83 10.70 -1.92 -13.61
N MET A 84 10.03 -2.79 -14.35
CA MET A 84 9.45 -4.02 -13.82
C MET A 84 10.45 -5.16 -13.87
N VAL A 85 10.71 -5.77 -12.73
CA VAL A 85 11.41 -7.05 -12.65
C VAL A 85 10.42 -8.16 -13.01
N LEU A 86 10.79 -8.98 -13.97
CA LEU A 86 9.95 -10.05 -14.51
C LEU A 86 10.30 -11.40 -13.92
N ASP A 87 11.60 -11.66 -13.76
CA ASP A 87 12.12 -12.93 -13.29
C ASP A 87 13.51 -12.77 -12.66
N ILE A 88 13.92 -13.75 -11.87
CA ILE A 88 15.22 -13.81 -11.22
C ILE A 88 15.82 -15.18 -11.45
N ASP A 89 16.91 -15.23 -12.15
CA ASP A 89 17.75 -16.41 -12.31
C ASP A 89 18.70 -16.50 -11.10
N GLU A 90 18.35 -17.36 -10.16
CA GLU A 90 19.08 -17.53 -8.89
C GLU A 90 20.47 -18.14 -9.11
N GLU A 91 20.62 -19.04 -10.10
CA GLU A 91 21.89 -19.73 -10.37
C GLU A 91 22.94 -18.78 -10.94
N ASN A 92 22.53 -17.87 -11.81
CA ASN A 92 23.42 -16.92 -12.47
C ASN A 92 23.40 -15.54 -11.84
N HIS A 93 22.67 -15.33 -10.75
CA HIS A 93 22.44 -14.04 -10.09
C HIS A 93 22.03 -12.95 -11.11
N CYS A 94 21.12 -13.28 -12.00
CA CYS A 94 20.67 -12.42 -13.08
C CYS A 94 19.20 -12.01 -12.90
N ILE A 95 18.93 -10.72 -13.04
CA ILE A 95 17.60 -10.17 -13.03
C ILE A 95 17.14 -9.90 -14.46
N HIS A 96 15.97 -10.37 -14.80
CA HIS A 96 15.26 -10.06 -16.02
C HIS A 96 14.28 -8.92 -15.75
N ALA A 97 14.52 -7.76 -16.35
CA ALA A 97 13.71 -6.57 -16.13
C ALA A 97 13.31 -5.92 -17.45
N MET A 98 12.28 -5.08 -17.40
CA MET A 98 11.80 -4.36 -18.57
C MET A 98 11.34 -2.95 -18.21
N ASN A 99 11.65 -1.98 -19.08
CA ASN A 99 11.07 -0.65 -19.06
C ASN A 99 10.81 -0.10 -20.47
N LYS A 100 10.14 1.06 -20.57
CA LYS A 100 9.81 1.66 -21.87
C LYS A 100 11.03 2.20 -22.63
N LYS A 101 12.09 2.61 -21.92
CA LYS A 101 13.25 3.28 -22.53
C LYS A 101 14.27 2.28 -23.08
N GLN A 102 14.54 1.22 -22.33
CA GLN A 102 15.61 0.25 -22.58
C GLN A 102 15.08 -1.09 -23.10
N GLY A 103 13.74 -1.30 -23.06
CA GLY A 103 13.15 -2.58 -23.38
C GLY A 103 13.48 -3.66 -22.35
N TYR A 104 13.66 -4.87 -22.82
CA TYR A 104 14.06 -6.01 -21.99
C TYR A 104 15.56 -5.95 -21.67
N MET A 105 15.89 -6.20 -20.42
CA MET A 105 17.26 -6.13 -19.88
C MET A 105 17.59 -7.39 -19.07
N GLN A 106 18.84 -7.80 -19.14
CA GLN A 106 19.44 -8.80 -18.25
C GLN A 106 20.54 -8.10 -17.45
N LEU A 107 20.40 -8.15 -16.12
CA LEU A 107 21.24 -7.41 -15.18
C LEU A 107 21.86 -8.40 -14.20
N GLU A 108 23.18 -8.53 -14.26
CA GLU A 108 23.94 -9.42 -13.36
C GLU A 108 24.38 -8.66 -12.11
N GLY A 109 24.17 -9.26 -10.94
CA GLY A 109 24.60 -8.74 -9.65
C GLY A 109 25.36 -9.77 -8.84
N LYS A 110 26.37 -9.34 -8.07
CA LYS A 110 27.03 -10.24 -7.11
C LYS A 110 26.09 -10.61 -5.96
N ALA A 111 25.18 -9.68 -5.59
CA ALA A 111 24.12 -9.88 -4.63
C ALA A 111 22.85 -9.23 -5.11
N ILE A 112 21.70 -9.86 -4.82
CA ILE A 112 20.35 -9.35 -5.11
C ILE A 112 19.62 -9.22 -3.78
N VAL A 113 19.05 -8.04 -3.53
CA VAL A 113 18.29 -7.73 -2.31
C VAL A 113 16.83 -7.50 -2.68
N LEU A 114 15.94 -8.34 -2.15
CA LEU A 114 14.52 -8.31 -2.47
C LEU A 114 13.77 -7.42 -1.46
N ASN A 115 13.34 -6.24 -1.90
CA ASN A 115 12.65 -5.23 -1.10
C ASN A 115 11.30 -4.83 -1.69
N MET A 116 10.60 -5.79 -2.27
CA MET A 116 9.34 -5.59 -3.01
C MET A 116 8.14 -5.31 -2.11
N GLY A 117 8.33 -5.27 -0.79
CA GLY A 117 7.25 -5.15 0.18
C GLY A 117 6.38 -6.40 0.25
N CYS A 118 5.17 -6.23 0.75
CA CYS A 118 4.18 -7.31 0.76
C CYS A 118 2.90 -6.89 0.03
N ARG A 119 2.11 -7.87 -0.31
CA ARG A 119 0.81 -7.67 -0.96
C ARG A 119 -0.31 -7.85 0.07
N GLU A 120 -1.26 -6.94 0.07
CA GLU A 120 -2.46 -7.05 0.90
C GLU A 120 -3.29 -8.27 0.52
N ARG A 121 -3.98 -8.83 1.51
CA ARG A 121 -4.96 -9.87 1.25
C ARG A 121 -6.20 -9.26 0.61
N THR A 122 -6.51 -9.72 -0.58
CA THR A 122 -7.74 -9.31 -1.26
C THR A 122 -8.95 -10.06 -0.71
N ARG A 123 -10.16 -9.60 -1.04
CA ARG A 123 -11.41 -10.32 -0.72
C ARG A 123 -11.34 -11.81 -1.07
N GLY A 124 -10.74 -12.16 -2.21
CA GLY A 124 -10.59 -13.56 -2.62
C GLY A 124 -9.66 -14.36 -1.72
N ALA A 125 -8.58 -13.74 -1.26
CA ALA A 125 -7.60 -14.38 -0.37
C ALA A 125 -8.17 -14.67 1.03
N ILE A 126 -9.15 -13.86 1.48
CA ILE A 126 -9.85 -14.05 2.76
C ILE A 126 -11.18 -14.77 2.61
N ALA A 127 -11.51 -15.20 1.39
CA ALA A 127 -12.65 -16.04 1.07
C ALA A 127 -14.01 -15.49 1.53
N ILE A 128 -14.23 -14.16 1.47
CA ILE A 128 -15.55 -13.59 1.77
C ILE A 128 -16.54 -14.03 0.68
N PRO A 129 -17.64 -14.68 1.06
CA PRO A 129 -18.65 -15.17 0.13
C PRO A 129 -19.37 -14.06 -0.64
N GLY A 130 -20.13 -14.45 -1.65
CA GLY A 130 -21.05 -13.58 -2.39
C GLY A 130 -20.50 -13.08 -3.71
N ASP A 131 -21.16 -12.05 -4.23
CA ASP A 131 -20.88 -11.47 -5.54
C ASP A 131 -19.57 -10.64 -5.55
N ARG A 132 -19.15 -10.22 -6.73
CA ARG A 132 -17.98 -9.34 -6.93
C ARG A 132 -18.40 -7.99 -7.51
N PRO A 133 -19.10 -7.16 -6.74
CA PRO A 133 -19.45 -5.83 -7.18
C PRO A 133 -18.21 -4.91 -7.21
N ALA A 134 -18.33 -3.76 -7.87
CA ALA A 134 -17.41 -2.66 -7.68
C ALA A 134 -17.54 -2.10 -6.25
N GLY A 135 -16.53 -1.39 -5.77
CA GLY A 135 -16.56 -0.78 -4.43
C GLY A 135 -15.96 -1.65 -3.31
N VAL A 136 -15.34 -2.79 -3.67
CA VAL A 136 -14.57 -3.62 -2.72
C VAL A 136 -13.09 -3.38 -2.97
N PHE A 137 -12.43 -2.75 -2.01
CA PHE A 137 -11.02 -2.36 -2.09
C PHE A 137 -10.22 -2.95 -0.92
N THR A 138 -8.95 -3.20 -1.12
CA THR A 138 -7.99 -3.33 -0.01
C THR A 138 -7.66 -1.94 0.56
N ALA A 139 -7.15 -1.89 1.79
CA ALA A 139 -6.81 -0.63 2.45
C ALA A 139 -5.80 0.20 1.66
N GLY A 140 -4.71 -0.43 1.26
CA GLY A 140 -3.67 0.26 0.51
C GLY A 140 -4.14 0.72 -0.87
N ALA A 141 -5.00 -0.05 -1.56
CA ALA A 141 -5.59 0.40 -2.81
C ALA A 141 -6.50 1.62 -2.60
N ALA A 142 -7.36 1.60 -1.58
CA ALA A 142 -8.22 2.72 -1.24
C ALA A 142 -7.39 3.95 -0.83
N GLN A 143 -6.35 3.75 -0.02
CA GLN A 143 -5.42 4.81 0.40
C GLN A 143 -4.70 5.43 -0.80
N ARG A 144 -4.23 4.62 -1.76
CA ARG A 144 -3.60 5.12 -2.98
C ARG A 144 -4.57 5.98 -3.79
N TYR A 145 -5.79 5.50 -4.03
CA TYR A 145 -6.79 6.27 -4.77
C TYR A 145 -7.07 7.62 -4.11
N VAL A 146 -7.21 7.65 -2.80
CA VAL A 146 -7.53 8.89 -2.08
C VAL A 146 -6.32 9.81 -1.99
N ASN A 147 -5.14 9.29 -1.60
CA ASN A 147 -3.99 10.11 -1.23
C ASN A 147 -3.08 10.47 -2.42
N ILE A 148 -3.02 9.62 -3.45
CA ILE A 148 -2.15 9.84 -4.62
C ILE A 148 -2.96 10.28 -5.83
N GLU A 149 -4.05 9.53 -6.13
CA GLU A 149 -4.82 9.76 -7.36
C GLU A 149 -5.92 10.81 -7.18
N GLY A 150 -6.23 11.22 -5.94
CA GLY A 150 -7.26 12.22 -5.63
C GLY A 150 -8.70 11.75 -5.88
N TYR A 151 -8.94 10.44 -5.92
CA TYR A 151 -10.27 9.87 -6.13
C TYR A 151 -10.88 9.36 -4.84
N MET A 152 -12.10 9.81 -4.53
CA MET A 152 -12.89 9.23 -3.45
C MET A 152 -13.45 7.88 -3.89
N VAL A 153 -13.14 6.81 -3.15
CA VAL A 153 -13.55 5.44 -3.44
C VAL A 153 -14.99 5.14 -3.03
N GLY A 154 -15.61 5.98 -2.20
CA GLY A 154 -17.01 5.86 -1.80
C GLY A 154 -17.42 6.91 -0.78
N LYS A 155 -18.72 7.24 -0.74
CA LYS A 155 -19.28 8.22 0.21
C LYS A 155 -19.74 7.59 1.53
N ARG A 156 -20.10 6.31 1.50
CA ARG A 156 -20.45 5.51 2.68
C ARG A 156 -19.56 4.28 2.69
N VAL A 157 -18.77 4.10 3.75
CA VAL A 157 -17.70 3.12 3.81
C VAL A 157 -17.85 2.25 5.05
N LEU A 158 -17.70 0.95 4.88
CA LEU A 158 -17.51 -0.02 5.97
C LEU A 158 -16.07 -0.52 5.91
N ILE A 159 -15.38 -0.54 7.04
CA ILE A 159 -14.02 -1.06 7.17
C ILE A 159 -14.10 -2.47 7.77
N LEU A 160 -13.42 -3.43 7.14
CA LEU A 160 -13.22 -4.76 7.71
C LEU A 160 -11.78 -4.90 8.20
N GLY A 161 -11.64 -5.13 9.49
CA GLY A 161 -10.36 -5.18 10.20
C GLY A 161 -10.06 -3.89 10.95
N SER A 162 -9.61 -4.02 12.20
CA SER A 162 -9.27 -2.91 13.10
C SER A 162 -7.77 -2.80 13.37
N GLY A 163 -6.93 -3.28 12.45
CA GLY A 163 -5.51 -2.99 12.44
C GLY A 163 -5.23 -1.52 12.14
N ASP A 164 -4.02 -1.04 12.42
CA ASP A 164 -3.67 0.38 12.29
C ASP A 164 -3.97 0.96 10.91
N ILE A 165 -3.73 0.21 9.85
CA ILE A 165 -4.00 0.68 8.48
C ILE A 165 -5.51 0.90 8.27
N GLY A 166 -6.36 -0.03 8.72
CA GLY A 166 -7.82 0.12 8.65
C GLY A 166 -8.31 1.35 9.41
N LEU A 167 -7.78 1.58 10.61
CA LEU A 167 -8.12 2.74 11.44
C LEU A 167 -7.69 4.06 10.77
N LEU A 168 -6.46 4.13 10.27
CA LEU A 168 -5.94 5.31 9.57
C LEU A 168 -6.73 5.63 8.30
N VAL A 169 -7.13 4.61 7.54
CA VAL A 169 -7.96 4.80 6.34
C VAL A 169 -9.38 5.24 6.72
N ALA A 170 -9.96 4.72 7.81
CA ALA A 170 -11.25 5.18 8.32
C ALA A 170 -11.22 6.70 8.61
N ARG A 171 -10.22 7.15 9.37
CA ARG A 171 -9.99 8.58 9.64
C ARG A 171 -9.80 9.37 8.36
N ARG A 172 -8.93 8.90 7.46
CA ARG A 172 -8.64 9.61 6.22
C ARG A 172 -9.90 9.81 5.36
N MET A 173 -10.70 8.76 5.18
CA MET A 173 -11.94 8.85 4.43
C MET A 173 -12.96 9.80 5.08
N SER A 174 -13.03 9.82 6.41
CA SER A 174 -13.89 10.77 7.14
C SER A 174 -13.45 12.22 6.90
N LEU A 175 -12.15 12.49 6.92
CA LEU A 175 -11.58 13.81 6.62
C LEU A 175 -11.88 14.27 5.18
N GLU A 176 -11.97 13.34 4.24
CA GLU A 176 -12.34 13.63 2.84
C GLU A 176 -13.87 13.68 2.63
N GLY A 177 -14.65 13.62 3.70
CA GLY A 177 -16.10 13.78 3.66
C GLY A 177 -16.90 12.49 3.43
N ALA A 178 -16.28 11.32 3.47
CA ALA A 178 -17.02 10.07 3.47
C ALA A 178 -17.64 9.79 4.85
N LYS A 179 -18.81 9.16 4.87
CA LYS A 179 -19.39 8.61 6.09
C LYS A 179 -18.86 7.19 6.31
N VAL A 180 -17.93 7.01 7.23
CA VAL A 180 -17.54 5.67 7.68
C VAL A 180 -18.60 5.17 8.64
N VAL A 181 -19.33 4.12 8.25
CA VAL A 181 -20.48 3.60 8.99
C VAL A 181 -20.09 2.64 10.11
N GLY A 182 -18.86 2.16 10.10
CA GLY A 182 -18.32 1.30 11.14
C GLY A 182 -17.02 0.64 10.74
N CYS A 183 -16.36 0.11 11.75
CA CYS A 183 -15.23 -0.78 11.62
C CYS A 183 -15.63 -2.13 12.21
N VAL A 184 -15.40 -3.22 11.48
CA VAL A 184 -15.81 -4.58 11.85
C VAL A 184 -14.54 -5.39 12.11
N GLU A 185 -14.45 -6.04 13.26
CA GLU A 185 -13.28 -6.83 13.68
C GLU A 185 -13.71 -8.23 14.11
N LEU A 186 -13.08 -9.25 13.54
CA LEU A 186 -13.36 -10.65 13.85
C LEU A 186 -12.98 -11.00 15.29
N CYS A 187 -11.88 -10.45 15.79
CA CYS A 187 -11.41 -10.67 17.15
C CYS A 187 -12.29 -9.94 18.19
N PRO A 188 -12.32 -10.41 19.45
CA PRO A 188 -13.01 -9.70 20.53
C PRO A 188 -12.24 -8.45 21.02
N TYR A 189 -11.20 -8.05 20.33
CA TYR A 189 -10.38 -6.87 20.60
C TYR A 189 -9.83 -6.31 19.29
N SER A 190 -9.49 -5.01 19.31
CA SER A 190 -8.82 -4.36 18.18
C SER A 190 -7.33 -4.74 18.17
N ASN A 191 -6.79 -4.98 16.97
CA ASN A 191 -5.36 -5.20 16.77
C ASN A 191 -4.56 -3.90 16.53
N GLY A 192 -5.23 -2.76 16.43
CA GLY A 192 -4.60 -1.46 16.28
C GLY A 192 -4.10 -0.87 17.60
N LEU A 193 -3.20 0.09 17.52
CA LEU A 193 -2.71 0.84 18.67
C LEU A 193 -3.84 1.63 19.31
N ASN A 194 -3.88 1.67 20.66
CA ASN A 194 -4.91 2.40 21.42
C ASN A 194 -5.05 3.85 20.98
N ARG A 195 -3.94 4.54 20.68
CA ARG A 195 -3.98 5.91 20.17
C ARG A 195 -4.75 6.03 18.86
N ASN A 196 -4.62 5.04 17.97
CA ASN A 196 -5.30 5.04 16.68
C ASN A 196 -6.79 4.71 16.85
N ILE A 197 -7.17 3.88 17.82
CA ILE A 197 -8.58 3.66 18.16
C ILE A 197 -9.23 4.99 18.57
N VAL A 198 -8.58 5.75 19.43
CA VAL A 198 -9.09 7.06 19.86
C VAL A 198 -9.13 8.04 18.68
N GLN A 199 -7.98 8.29 18.05
CA GLN A 199 -7.83 9.32 17.02
C GLN A 199 -8.52 9.00 15.69
N CYS A 200 -8.79 7.74 15.40
CA CYS A 200 -9.33 7.35 14.10
C CYS A 200 -10.80 6.87 14.17
N LEU A 201 -11.25 6.40 15.32
CA LEU A 201 -12.63 5.96 15.49
C LEU A 201 -13.39 6.87 16.46
N ASN A 202 -12.93 7.04 17.71
CA ASN A 202 -13.69 7.76 18.73
C ASN A 202 -13.86 9.24 18.39
N ASP A 203 -12.81 9.91 17.89
CA ASP A 203 -12.85 11.34 17.51
C ASP A 203 -13.77 11.60 16.30
N TYR A 204 -14.17 10.55 15.57
CA TYR A 204 -15.02 10.62 14.40
C TYR A 204 -16.39 9.91 14.58
N ASP A 205 -16.71 9.49 15.80
CA ASP A 205 -17.93 8.74 16.14
C ASP A 205 -18.14 7.49 15.26
N ILE A 206 -17.04 6.80 14.89
CA ILE A 206 -17.07 5.59 14.09
C ILE A 206 -17.23 4.39 15.02
N PRO A 207 -18.34 3.61 14.93
CA PRO A 207 -18.55 2.45 15.78
C PRO A 207 -17.58 1.32 15.43
N LEU A 208 -17.04 0.66 16.47
CA LEU A 208 -16.24 -0.56 16.36
C LEU A 208 -17.07 -1.78 16.76
N TYR A 209 -17.28 -2.70 15.82
CA TYR A 209 -18.01 -3.94 16.02
C TYR A 209 -17.01 -5.10 16.19
N LEU A 210 -16.73 -5.45 17.43
CA LEU A 210 -15.85 -6.59 17.78
C LEU A 210 -16.60 -7.92 17.67
N SER A 211 -15.90 -9.01 17.43
CA SER A 211 -16.47 -10.36 17.21
C SER A 211 -17.48 -10.42 16.05
N HIS A 212 -17.27 -9.58 15.03
CA HIS A 212 -18.11 -9.51 13.84
C HIS A 212 -17.26 -9.68 12.57
N THR A 213 -17.89 -10.20 11.53
CA THR A 213 -17.28 -10.30 10.20
C THR A 213 -18.34 -10.15 9.10
N ILE A 214 -17.87 -9.98 7.87
CA ILE A 214 -18.73 -9.96 6.68
C ILE A 214 -18.98 -11.40 6.24
N THR A 215 -20.25 -11.82 6.25
CA THR A 215 -20.65 -13.17 5.89
C THR A 215 -21.04 -13.32 4.42
N ASP A 216 -21.43 -12.22 3.77
CA ASP A 216 -21.84 -12.23 2.36
C ASP A 216 -21.73 -10.83 1.75
N ILE A 217 -21.41 -10.77 0.45
CA ILE A 217 -21.42 -9.54 -0.34
C ILE A 217 -22.39 -9.74 -1.50
N GLN A 218 -23.45 -8.93 -1.55
CA GLN A 218 -24.47 -9.02 -2.58
C GLN A 218 -24.33 -7.89 -3.60
N GLY A 219 -24.43 -8.23 -4.87
CA GLY A 219 -24.36 -7.27 -5.94
C GLY A 219 -24.42 -7.92 -7.32
N ASP A 220 -24.65 -7.11 -8.34
CA ASP A 220 -24.84 -7.61 -9.71
C ASP A 220 -23.52 -8.04 -10.35
N LYS A 221 -23.48 -9.22 -10.96
CA LYS A 221 -22.26 -9.91 -11.45
C LYS A 221 -21.69 -9.35 -12.75
N ARG A 222 -22.32 -8.36 -13.39
CA ARG A 222 -21.94 -7.92 -14.75
C ARG A 222 -21.15 -6.62 -14.76
N GLY A 223 -19.88 -6.72 -15.14
CA GLY A 223 -18.93 -5.62 -15.25
C GLY A 223 -19.11 -4.67 -16.44
N THR A 224 -20.32 -4.27 -16.82
CA THR A 224 -20.50 -3.16 -17.76
C THR A 224 -20.49 -1.83 -17.03
N PRO A 225 -19.92 -0.73 -17.58
CA PRO A 225 -19.85 0.57 -16.91
C PRO A 225 -21.21 1.07 -16.37
N THR A 226 -22.29 0.84 -17.08
CA THR A 226 -23.64 1.20 -16.67
C THR A 226 -24.15 0.29 -15.53
N ASN A 227 -23.82 -0.98 -15.56
CA ASN A 227 -24.14 -1.94 -14.51
C ASN A 227 -23.28 -1.76 -13.25
N ILE A 228 -22.00 -1.40 -13.39
CA ILE A 228 -21.12 -1.13 -12.23
C ILE A 228 -21.75 -0.03 -11.36
N ARG A 229 -22.23 1.07 -11.94
CA ARG A 229 -22.89 2.14 -11.18
C ARG A 229 -24.17 1.66 -10.51
N ARG A 230 -25.07 0.97 -11.24
CA ARG A 230 -26.34 0.46 -10.73
C ARG A 230 -26.14 -0.61 -9.65
N VAL A 231 -25.14 -1.43 -9.80
CA VAL A 231 -24.78 -2.54 -8.90
C VAL A 231 -24.15 -2.01 -7.63
N CYS A 232 -23.23 -1.03 -7.73
CA CYS A 232 -22.77 -0.31 -6.56
C CYS A 232 -23.98 0.27 -5.79
N GLU A 233 -24.87 1.01 -6.46
CA GLU A 233 -26.03 1.62 -5.84
C GLU A 233 -26.95 0.60 -5.16
N ASN A 234 -27.18 -0.58 -5.77
CA ASN A 234 -28.04 -1.62 -5.19
C ASN A 234 -27.38 -2.39 -4.03
N SER A 235 -26.11 -2.79 -4.20
CA SER A 235 -25.37 -3.49 -3.13
C SER A 235 -25.17 -2.60 -1.93
N LEU A 236 -24.82 -1.34 -2.18
CA LEU A 236 -24.64 -0.32 -1.17
C LEU A 236 -25.96 0.04 -0.47
N ARG A 237 -27.07 0.02 -1.21
CA ARG A 237 -28.42 0.21 -0.64
C ARG A 237 -28.83 -0.96 0.25
N ASN A 238 -28.54 -2.20 -0.15
CA ASN A 238 -28.86 -3.40 0.63
C ASN A 238 -28.01 -3.52 1.91
N LEU A 239 -26.73 -3.13 1.84
CA LEU A 239 -25.83 -3.09 3.01
C LEU A 239 -25.95 -1.76 3.79
N GLY A 240 -26.68 -0.77 3.26
CA GLY A 240 -26.71 0.57 3.83
C GLY A 240 -25.38 1.33 3.75
N VAL A 241 -24.44 0.86 2.92
CA VAL A 241 -23.10 1.44 2.72
C VAL A 241 -22.87 1.75 1.25
N GLU A 242 -21.96 2.66 0.94
CA GLU A 242 -21.58 3.04 -0.43
C GLU A 242 -20.29 2.37 -0.92
N THR A 243 -19.46 1.94 0.00
CA THR A 243 -18.19 1.26 -0.31
C THR A 243 -17.86 0.24 0.77
N LEU A 244 -17.35 -0.91 0.36
CA LEU A 244 -16.84 -1.94 1.24
C LEU A 244 -15.31 -1.97 1.11
N GLY A 245 -14.60 -1.64 2.19
CA GLY A 245 -13.15 -1.79 2.30
C GLY A 245 -12.78 -3.05 3.06
N ILE A 246 -11.80 -3.80 2.57
CA ILE A 246 -11.27 -5.00 3.20
C ILE A 246 -9.83 -4.73 3.58
N PHE A 247 -9.55 -4.76 4.88
CA PHE A 247 -8.26 -4.35 5.42
C PHE A 247 -7.69 -5.42 6.37
N TYR A 248 -6.40 -5.71 6.23
CA TYR A 248 -5.61 -6.60 7.09
C TYR A 248 -4.36 -5.90 7.57
#